data_fe4858fa27ee1b12acaee1c2f23efdcb
#
_entry.id   fe4858fa27ee1b12acaee1c2f23efdcb
#
_cell.length_a   1.000
_cell.length_b   1.000
_cell.length_c   1.000
_cell.angle_alpha   90.00
_cell.angle_beta   90.00
_cell.angle_gamma   90.00
#
_symmetry.space_group_name_H-M   'P 1'
#
loop_
_entity.id
_entity.type
_entity.pdbx_description
1 polymer ?
#
loop_
_entity_poly.entity_id
_entity_poly.type
_entity_poly.pdbx_seq_one_letter_code
_entity_poly.pdbx_strand_id
1 'polypeptide(L)'
;MHKKYFFFDIDGTLSTGLTTMMPESAVKALAQLRANGHFTAIATGRLQASAAAVAARYGFTDIVADGGWSVTHNGEIVEMESLPAADCIALIERLEQAGIPWAVSPENEKLCVTTDKNYLPYAPENYFPVLWDPHFDYHRLEHLYKVYYVCTPDEENHIDAGGLPLVRYNPHVIFVEPKEKQRGIRYFQQLLSIPDEDIVVFGDG
;
A
#
# COMPACT_ATOMS: atom_id res chain seq x y z
N MET A 1 14.96 -3.46 30.34
CA MET A 1 14.22 -4.36 29.42
C MET A 1 14.94 -4.34 28.08
N HIS A 2 15.14 -5.48 27.40
CA HIS A 2 15.79 -5.50 26.09
C HIS A 2 14.90 -4.85 25.04
N LYS A 3 15.44 -3.92 24.22
CA LYS A 3 14.67 -3.18 23.21
C LYS A 3 14.29 -4.13 22.06
N LYS A 4 13.02 -4.13 21.66
CA LYS A 4 12.51 -4.84 20.50
C LYS A 4 11.98 -3.84 19.47
N TYR A 5 11.89 -4.27 18.21
CA TYR A 5 11.48 -3.48 17.06
C TYR A 5 10.23 -4.11 16.45
N PHE A 6 9.10 -3.44 16.63
CA PHE A 6 7.80 -3.93 16.25
C PHE A 6 7.34 -3.29 14.95
N PHE A 7 7.02 -4.11 13.98
CA PHE A 7 6.42 -3.71 12.71
C PHE A 7 4.99 -4.23 12.63
N PHE A 8 4.05 -3.35 12.36
CA PHE A 8 2.62 -3.66 12.37
C PHE A 8 2.01 -3.43 11.01
N ASP A 9 1.28 -4.43 10.48
CA ASP A 9 0.36 -4.17 9.39
C ASP A 9 -0.83 -3.33 9.88
N ILE A 10 -1.49 -2.64 8.95
CA ILE A 10 -2.66 -1.81 9.26
C ILE A 10 -3.93 -2.66 9.13
N ASP A 11 -4.19 -3.14 7.91
CA ASP A 11 -5.44 -3.78 7.56
C ASP A 11 -5.50 -5.20 8.12
N GLY A 12 -6.58 -5.52 8.85
CA GLY A 12 -6.71 -6.81 9.54
C GLY A 12 -5.87 -6.95 10.82
N THR A 13 -4.94 -6.02 11.10
CA THR A 13 -4.04 -6.08 12.27
C THR A 13 -4.28 -4.91 13.23
N LEU A 14 -3.90 -3.69 12.85
CA LEU A 14 -4.13 -2.50 13.67
C LEU A 14 -5.52 -1.92 13.49
N SER A 15 -6.15 -2.16 12.36
CA SER A 15 -7.51 -1.73 12.07
C SER A 15 -8.35 -2.87 11.50
N THR A 16 -9.66 -2.80 11.68
CA THR A 16 -10.62 -3.71 11.03
C THR A 16 -11.06 -3.12 9.70
N GLY A 17 -10.66 -3.77 8.60
CA GLY A 17 -10.96 -3.31 7.24
C GLY A 17 -10.17 -2.04 6.86
N LEU A 18 -10.51 -1.42 5.72
CA LEU A 18 -9.85 -0.23 5.17
C LEU A 18 -10.19 1.07 5.92
N THR A 19 -10.18 1.03 7.21
CA THR A 19 -10.38 2.24 8.01
C THR A 19 -9.04 2.80 8.48
N THR A 20 -9.04 4.05 8.94
CA THR A 20 -7.90 4.63 9.65
C THR A 20 -8.09 4.53 11.17
N MET A 21 -9.13 3.81 11.63
CA MET A 21 -9.49 3.73 13.03
C MET A 21 -8.91 2.47 13.66
N MET A 22 -8.09 2.66 14.69
CA MET A 22 -7.60 1.56 15.53
C MET A 22 -8.53 1.35 16.73
N PRO A 23 -8.78 0.11 17.14
CA PRO A 23 -9.45 -0.18 18.40
C PRO A 23 -8.67 0.43 19.59
N GLU A 24 -9.39 0.82 20.63
CA GLU A 24 -8.78 1.42 21.83
C GLU A 24 -7.72 0.50 22.48
N SER A 25 -7.94 -0.82 22.41
CA SER A 25 -6.98 -1.82 22.88
C SER A 25 -5.64 -1.77 22.14
N ALA A 26 -5.66 -1.61 20.81
CA ALA A 26 -4.45 -1.47 20.00
C ALA A 26 -3.71 -0.16 20.33
N VAL A 27 -4.45 0.95 20.46
CA VAL A 27 -3.86 2.25 20.86
C VAL A 27 -3.18 2.15 22.22
N LYS A 28 -3.81 1.50 23.22
CA LYS A 28 -3.23 1.28 24.55
C LYS A 28 -1.98 0.39 24.48
N ALA A 29 -2.01 -0.69 23.69
CA ALA A 29 -0.87 -1.58 23.53
C ALA A 29 0.34 -0.86 22.89
N LEU A 30 0.12 -0.06 21.84
CA LEU A 30 1.16 0.75 21.22
C LEU A 30 1.78 1.76 22.21
N ALA A 31 0.94 2.44 22.99
CA ALA A 31 1.41 3.37 24.03
C ALA A 31 2.28 2.66 25.06
N GLN A 32 1.90 1.43 25.49
CA GLN A 32 2.66 0.64 26.44
C GLN A 32 4.00 0.18 25.87
N LEU A 33 4.04 -0.27 24.60
CA LEU A 33 5.29 -0.67 23.94
C LEU A 33 6.27 0.51 23.88
N ARG A 34 5.80 1.69 23.48
CA ARG A 34 6.62 2.92 23.44
C ARG A 34 7.09 3.35 24.82
N ALA A 35 6.22 3.30 25.85
CA ALA A 35 6.59 3.60 27.23
C ALA A 35 7.67 2.66 27.78
N ASN A 36 7.70 1.41 27.29
CA ASN A 36 8.74 0.43 27.62
C ASN A 36 10.03 0.61 26.80
N GLY A 37 10.13 1.63 25.94
CA GLY A 37 11.30 1.94 25.13
C GLY A 37 11.47 1.11 23.85
N HIS A 38 10.44 0.39 23.44
CA HIS A 38 10.46 -0.35 22.19
C HIS A 38 10.27 0.57 20.98
N PHE A 39 10.83 0.17 19.84
CA PHE A 39 10.57 0.81 18.54
C PHE A 39 9.25 0.29 17.97
N THR A 40 8.49 1.17 17.32
CA THR A 40 7.23 0.79 16.65
C THR A 40 7.15 1.44 15.28
N ALA A 41 6.89 0.66 14.24
CA ALA A 41 6.71 1.11 12.86
C ALA A 41 5.48 0.47 12.21
N ILE A 42 4.96 1.09 11.17
CA ILE A 42 3.96 0.51 10.27
C ILE A 42 4.68 -0.30 9.19
N ALA A 43 4.07 -1.42 8.73
CA ALA A 43 4.49 -2.18 7.55
C ALA A 43 3.27 -2.62 6.75
N THR A 44 2.94 -1.89 5.67
CA THR A 44 1.66 -2.02 4.97
C THR A 44 1.81 -2.06 3.45
N GLY A 45 0.83 -2.65 2.75
CA GLY A 45 0.65 -2.51 1.31
C GLY A 45 0.04 -1.18 0.87
N ARG A 46 -0.48 -0.37 1.80
CA ARG A 46 -1.05 0.94 1.46
C ARG A 46 0.00 1.86 0.84
N LEU A 47 -0.46 2.76 -0.05
CA LEU A 47 0.34 3.89 -0.54
C LEU A 47 0.93 4.68 0.64
N GLN A 48 2.14 5.19 0.48
CA GLN A 48 2.83 5.95 1.53
C GLN A 48 1.99 7.11 2.04
N ALA A 49 1.38 7.90 1.17
CA ALA A 49 0.50 9.00 1.58
C ALA A 49 -0.71 8.55 2.42
N SER A 50 -1.23 7.34 2.18
CA SER A 50 -2.29 6.74 2.98
C SER A 50 -1.77 6.25 4.33
N ALA A 51 -0.64 5.56 4.33
CA ALA A 51 0.01 5.08 5.54
C ALA A 51 0.44 6.25 6.45
N ALA A 52 0.96 7.34 5.87
CA ALA A 52 1.34 8.55 6.59
C ALA A 52 0.15 9.21 7.33
N ALA A 53 -1.05 9.15 6.77
CA ALA A 53 -2.24 9.66 7.45
C ALA A 53 -2.62 8.84 8.70
N VAL A 54 -2.43 7.52 8.66
CA VAL A 54 -2.59 6.65 9.85
C VAL A 54 -1.47 6.92 10.84
N ALA A 55 -0.24 7.01 10.35
CA ALA A 55 0.94 7.28 11.16
C ALA A 55 0.80 8.59 11.96
N ALA A 56 0.43 9.68 11.30
CA ALA A 56 0.21 10.99 11.93
C ALA A 56 -0.85 10.94 13.03
N ARG A 57 -1.93 10.17 12.82
CA ARG A 57 -3.01 10.04 13.80
C ARG A 57 -2.60 9.30 15.07
N TYR A 58 -1.72 8.31 14.97
CA TYR A 58 -1.36 7.41 16.06
C TYR A 58 0.11 7.53 16.50
N GLY A 59 0.79 8.58 16.04
CA GLY A 59 2.14 8.93 16.48
C GLY A 59 3.21 7.94 16.01
N PHE A 60 3.08 7.35 14.84
CA PHE A 60 4.18 6.67 14.17
C PHE A 60 5.00 7.68 13.38
N THR A 61 6.31 7.53 13.43
CA THR A 61 7.28 8.30 12.64
C THR A 61 7.98 7.44 11.59
N ASP A 62 7.80 6.14 11.69
CA ASP A 62 8.51 5.14 10.91
C ASP A 62 7.52 4.24 10.18
N ILE A 63 7.67 4.13 8.86
CA ILE A 63 6.70 3.46 7.99
C ILE A 63 7.45 2.69 6.90
N VAL A 64 7.04 1.46 6.69
CA VAL A 64 7.22 0.69 5.45
C VAL A 64 5.88 0.69 4.74
N ALA A 65 5.81 1.26 3.55
CA ALA A 65 4.60 1.38 2.74
C ALA A 65 4.80 0.83 1.33
N ASP A 66 3.77 0.90 0.49
CA ASP A 66 3.80 0.43 -0.89
C ASP A 66 4.33 -1.01 -1.01
N GLY A 67 3.87 -1.89 -0.10
CA GLY A 67 4.32 -3.28 -0.07
C GLY A 67 5.81 -3.47 0.16
N GLY A 68 6.51 -2.50 0.72
CA GLY A 68 7.94 -2.53 1.01
C GLY A 68 8.81 -1.62 0.12
N TRP A 69 8.22 -0.93 -0.86
CA TRP A 69 8.94 -0.08 -1.81
C TRP A 69 9.04 1.39 -1.39
N SER A 70 8.42 1.73 -0.27
CA SER A 70 8.56 3.04 0.35
C SER A 70 8.94 2.92 1.82
N VAL A 71 9.91 3.72 2.26
CA VAL A 71 10.36 3.80 3.64
C VAL A 71 10.34 5.26 4.11
N THR A 72 9.67 5.48 5.24
CA THR A 72 9.69 6.75 5.97
C THR A 72 10.40 6.53 7.30
N HIS A 73 11.39 7.35 7.62
CA HIS A 73 12.11 7.32 8.89
C HIS A 73 12.08 8.69 9.56
N ASN A 74 11.72 8.72 10.85
CA ASN A 74 11.55 9.97 11.62
C ASN A 74 10.64 11.01 10.94
N GLY A 75 9.61 10.54 10.19
CA GLY A 75 8.66 11.39 9.49
C GLY A 75 9.10 11.86 8.10
N GLU A 76 10.30 11.50 7.65
CA GLU A 76 10.83 11.86 6.33
C GLU A 76 10.87 10.62 5.42
N ILE A 77 10.44 10.76 4.15
CA ILE A 77 10.56 9.70 3.16
C ILE A 77 12.03 9.57 2.78
N VAL A 78 12.63 8.41 3.08
CA VAL A 78 14.04 8.13 2.82
C VAL A 78 14.24 7.20 1.62
N GLU A 79 13.22 6.46 1.24
CA GLU A 79 13.18 5.62 0.06
C GLU A 79 11.76 5.60 -0.51
N MET A 80 11.63 5.70 -1.84
CA MET A 80 10.36 5.55 -2.54
C MET A 80 10.61 5.13 -3.99
N GLU A 81 10.06 4.00 -4.37
CA GLU A 81 10.09 3.50 -5.74
C GLU A 81 8.67 3.42 -6.30
N SER A 82 8.53 3.75 -7.57
CA SER A 82 7.30 3.55 -8.34
C SER A 82 7.26 2.16 -8.96
N LEU A 83 6.08 1.70 -9.35
CA LEU A 83 5.92 0.55 -10.21
C LEU A 83 6.62 0.78 -11.56
N PRO A 84 7.05 -0.28 -12.28
CA PRO A 84 7.61 -0.14 -13.62
C PRO A 84 6.56 0.42 -14.58
N ALA A 85 6.66 1.71 -14.90
CA ALA A 85 5.63 2.44 -15.64
C ALA A 85 5.30 1.79 -16.99
N ALA A 86 6.32 1.35 -17.73
CA ALA A 86 6.11 0.70 -19.03
C ALA A 86 5.27 -0.58 -18.94
N ASP A 87 5.53 -1.42 -17.92
CA ASP A 87 4.78 -2.67 -17.73
C ASP A 87 3.34 -2.39 -17.28
N CYS A 88 3.14 -1.37 -16.44
CA CYS A 88 1.83 -0.92 -16.01
C CYS A 88 1.02 -0.32 -17.17
N ILE A 89 1.63 0.50 -18.02
CA ILE A 89 1.00 1.05 -19.24
C ILE A 89 0.57 -0.10 -20.15
N ALA A 90 1.46 -1.07 -20.39
CA ALA A 90 1.13 -2.25 -21.21
C ALA A 90 -0.01 -3.09 -20.61
N LEU A 91 -0.12 -3.18 -19.27
CA LEU A 91 -1.27 -3.80 -18.63
C LEU A 91 -2.55 -2.99 -18.88
N ILE A 92 -2.51 -1.67 -18.71
CA ILE A 92 -3.68 -0.79 -18.94
C ILE A 92 -4.18 -0.92 -20.38
N GLU A 93 -3.30 -0.94 -21.38
CA GLU A 93 -3.67 -1.17 -22.79
C GLU A 93 -4.39 -2.50 -22.99
N ARG A 94 -3.93 -3.59 -22.34
CA ARG A 94 -4.62 -4.89 -22.38
C ARG A 94 -5.99 -4.84 -21.72
N LEU A 95 -6.12 -4.14 -20.59
CA LEU A 95 -7.39 -3.96 -19.90
C LEU A 95 -8.38 -3.18 -20.79
N GLU A 96 -7.95 -2.11 -21.44
CA GLU A 96 -8.78 -1.34 -22.37
C GLU A 96 -9.23 -2.19 -23.58
N GLN A 97 -8.33 -2.97 -24.19
CA GLN A 97 -8.66 -3.87 -25.29
C GLN A 97 -9.68 -4.94 -24.88
N ALA A 98 -9.62 -5.40 -23.61
CA ALA A 98 -10.56 -6.35 -23.05
C ALA A 98 -11.87 -5.69 -22.52
N GLY A 99 -11.98 -4.36 -22.52
CA GLY A 99 -13.11 -3.64 -21.95
C GLY A 99 -13.22 -3.75 -20.43
N ILE A 100 -12.09 -3.94 -19.75
CA ILE A 100 -12.02 -4.09 -18.30
C ILE A 100 -11.77 -2.72 -17.65
N PRO A 101 -12.67 -2.26 -16.76
CA PRO A 101 -12.51 -0.98 -16.10
C PRO A 101 -11.29 -0.95 -15.17
N TRP A 102 -10.57 0.17 -15.18
CA TRP A 102 -9.34 0.36 -14.43
C TRP A 102 -9.21 1.78 -13.85
N ALA A 103 -8.34 1.94 -12.87
CA ALA A 103 -7.88 3.22 -12.34
C ALA A 103 -6.41 3.14 -11.94
N VAL A 104 -5.78 4.29 -11.77
CA VAL A 104 -4.38 4.38 -11.35
C VAL A 104 -4.17 5.42 -10.25
N SER A 105 -3.12 5.22 -9.42
CA SER A 105 -2.54 6.28 -8.62
C SER A 105 -1.25 6.74 -9.30
N PRO A 106 -1.29 7.84 -10.08
CA PRO A 106 -0.12 8.32 -10.81
C PRO A 106 0.92 8.95 -9.89
N GLU A 107 0.48 9.44 -8.73
CA GLU A 107 1.32 10.11 -7.74
C GLU A 107 1.16 9.47 -6.37
N ASN A 108 2.10 9.75 -5.47
CA ASN A 108 2.00 9.38 -4.06
C ASN A 108 1.00 10.32 -3.33
N GLU A 109 -0.25 10.27 -3.75
CA GLU A 109 -1.35 11.06 -3.21
C GLU A 109 -2.58 10.19 -2.96
N LYS A 110 -3.52 10.73 -2.19
CA LYS A 110 -4.80 10.06 -1.94
C LYS A 110 -5.79 10.34 -3.06
N LEU A 111 -5.40 10.06 -4.30
CA LEU A 111 -6.21 10.25 -5.48
C LEU A 111 -5.95 9.12 -6.48
N CYS A 112 -7.04 8.55 -7.01
CA CYS A 112 -6.97 7.68 -8.18
C CYS A 112 -7.56 8.42 -9.37
N VAL A 113 -7.08 8.09 -10.57
CA VAL A 113 -7.60 8.63 -11.83
C VAL A 113 -8.04 7.48 -12.72
N THR A 114 -9.16 7.65 -13.41
CA THR A 114 -9.66 6.71 -14.43
C THR A 114 -10.19 7.45 -15.66
N THR A 115 -10.01 6.87 -16.85
CA THR A 115 -10.65 7.32 -18.08
C THR A 115 -12.02 6.67 -18.27
N ASP A 116 -12.30 5.55 -17.57
CA ASP A 116 -13.53 4.77 -17.72
C ASP A 116 -14.49 4.95 -16.53
N LYS A 117 -15.66 5.54 -16.80
CA LYS A 117 -16.72 5.69 -15.79
C LYS A 117 -17.20 4.35 -15.19
N ASN A 118 -17.05 3.26 -15.92
CA ASN A 118 -17.47 1.95 -15.45
C ASN A 118 -16.62 1.44 -14.27
N TYR A 119 -15.48 2.05 -13.98
CA TYR A 119 -14.72 1.77 -12.78
C TYR A 119 -15.37 2.35 -11.50
N LEU A 120 -16.08 3.47 -11.59
CA LEU A 120 -16.58 4.20 -10.42
C LEU A 120 -17.42 3.36 -9.44
N PRO A 121 -18.30 2.44 -9.88
CA PRO A 121 -19.06 1.58 -8.97
C PRO A 121 -18.21 0.62 -8.15
N TYR A 122 -16.99 0.35 -8.58
CA TYR A 122 -16.03 -0.55 -7.92
C TYR A 122 -14.99 0.17 -7.08
N ALA A 123 -14.98 1.52 -7.14
CA ALA A 123 -14.08 2.32 -6.31
C ALA A 123 -14.32 2.01 -4.84
N PRO A 124 -13.26 1.69 -4.06
CA PRO A 124 -13.42 1.38 -2.65
C PRO A 124 -13.97 2.59 -1.89
N GLU A 125 -15.14 2.47 -1.29
CA GLU A 125 -15.68 3.49 -0.41
C GLU A 125 -14.67 3.80 0.71
N ASN A 126 -14.42 5.09 0.93
CA ASN A 126 -13.53 5.59 1.97
C ASN A 126 -12.02 5.27 1.83
N TYR A 127 -11.58 4.72 0.69
CA TYR A 127 -10.15 4.51 0.46
C TYR A 127 -9.51 5.74 -0.17
N PHE A 128 -9.83 6.03 -1.44
CA PHE A 128 -9.44 7.25 -2.15
C PHE A 128 -10.57 7.77 -3.02
N PRO A 129 -10.70 9.08 -3.17
CA PRO A 129 -11.54 9.64 -4.23
C PRO A 129 -10.99 9.19 -5.60
N VAL A 130 -11.89 8.84 -6.49
CA VAL A 130 -11.56 8.51 -7.88
C VAL A 130 -12.00 9.66 -8.76
N LEU A 131 -11.06 10.29 -9.43
CA LEU A 131 -11.31 11.30 -10.46
C LEU A 131 -11.57 10.59 -11.80
N TRP A 132 -12.74 10.82 -12.37
CA TRP A 132 -12.96 10.48 -13.74
C TRP A 132 -12.50 11.63 -14.65
N ASP A 133 -11.48 11.36 -15.45
CA ASP A 133 -10.96 12.28 -16.46
C ASP A 133 -10.80 11.54 -17.81
N PRO A 134 -11.72 11.75 -18.77
CA PRO A 134 -11.66 11.08 -20.08
C PRO A 134 -10.48 11.53 -20.94
N HIS A 135 -9.77 12.59 -20.53
CA HIS A 135 -8.62 13.14 -21.27
C HIS A 135 -7.28 12.80 -20.59
N PHE A 136 -7.31 12.02 -19.49
CA PHE A 136 -6.10 11.60 -18.82
C PHE A 136 -5.25 10.72 -19.73
N ASP A 137 -4.03 11.17 -20.01
CA ASP A 137 -3.08 10.48 -20.87
C ASP A 137 -2.08 9.67 -20.03
N TYR A 138 -2.44 8.43 -19.74
CA TYR A 138 -1.59 7.53 -18.94
C TYR A 138 -0.29 7.12 -19.66
N HIS A 139 -0.20 7.27 -20.99
CA HIS A 139 1.04 6.98 -21.74
C HIS A 139 2.17 7.95 -21.43
N ARG A 140 1.87 9.08 -20.80
CA ARG A 140 2.87 10.07 -20.35
C ARG A 140 3.37 9.88 -18.94
N LEU A 141 2.89 8.86 -18.24
CA LEU A 141 3.30 8.61 -16.87
C LEU A 141 4.75 8.12 -16.84
N GLU A 142 5.61 8.86 -16.15
CA GLU A 142 6.98 8.45 -15.82
C GLU A 142 7.00 7.63 -14.52
N HIS A 143 6.05 7.88 -13.63
CA HIS A 143 5.85 7.20 -12.37
C HIS A 143 4.42 6.69 -12.26
N LEU A 144 4.25 5.58 -11.54
CA LEU A 144 2.96 4.99 -11.26
C LEU A 144 3.08 4.15 -9.98
N TYR A 145 2.24 4.41 -9.01
CA TYR A 145 2.36 3.80 -7.69
C TYR A 145 1.37 2.66 -7.47
N LYS A 146 0.22 2.68 -8.15
CA LYS A 146 -0.73 1.58 -8.08
C LYS A 146 -1.64 1.54 -9.31
N VAL A 147 -1.96 0.36 -9.79
CA VAL A 147 -3.01 0.11 -10.77
C VAL A 147 -4.13 -0.68 -10.09
N TYR A 148 -5.34 -0.32 -10.39
CA TYR A 148 -6.56 -0.98 -9.92
C TYR A 148 -7.36 -1.42 -11.13
N TYR A 149 -7.90 -2.63 -11.14
CA TYR A 149 -8.79 -3.05 -12.21
C TYR A 149 -9.85 -4.02 -11.72
N VAL A 150 -10.99 -4.00 -12.44
CA VAL A 150 -12.12 -4.87 -12.13
C VAL A 150 -11.81 -6.27 -12.62
N CYS A 151 -11.89 -7.24 -11.73
CA CYS A 151 -11.59 -8.65 -12.04
C CYS A 151 -12.18 -9.55 -10.96
N THR A 152 -13.05 -10.46 -11.37
CA THR A 152 -13.52 -11.54 -10.49
C THR A 152 -12.48 -12.66 -10.37
N PRO A 153 -12.56 -13.54 -9.36
CA PRO A 153 -11.63 -14.68 -9.24
C PRO A 153 -11.60 -15.59 -10.46
N ASP A 154 -12.72 -15.75 -11.14
CA ASP A 154 -12.83 -16.63 -12.32
C ASP A 154 -12.16 -16.02 -13.57
N GLU A 155 -12.05 -14.68 -13.61
CA GLU A 155 -11.44 -13.93 -14.70
C GLU A 155 -9.94 -13.72 -14.53
N GLU A 156 -9.42 -13.89 -13.32
CA GLU A 156 -8.03 -13.56 -12.97
C GLU A 156 -6.99 -14.27 -13.86
N ASN A 157 -7.24 -15.52 -14.19
CA ASN A 157 -6.35 -16.30 -15.05
C ASN A 157 -6.40 -15.92 -16.54
N HIS A 158 -7.36 -15.09 -16.95
CA HIS A 158 -7.54 -14.65 -18.34
C HIS A 158 -6.85 -13.31 -18.64
N ILE A 159 -6.37 -12.62 -17.60
CA ILE A 159 -5.72 -11.31 -17.72
C ILE A 159 -4.21 -11.52 -17.59
N ASP A 160 -3.48 -11.26 -18.68
CA ASP A 160 -2.02 -11.26 -18.63
C ASP A 160 -1.53 -9.95 -17.97
N ALA A 161 -1.08 -10.07 -16.74
CA ALA A 161 -0.51 -8.97 -15.98
C ALA A 161 0.98 -8.69 -16.30
N GLY A 162 1.60 -9.42 -17.24
CA GLY A 162 2.99 -9.18 -17.63
C GLY A 162 4.01 -9.43 -16.51
N GLY A 163 3.66 -10.29 -15.52
CA GLY A 163 4.53 -10.57 -14.37
C GLY A 163 4.46 -9.51 -13.25
N LEU A 164 3.61 -8.51 -13.37
CA LEU A 164 3.37 -7.54 -12.30
C LEU A 164 2.79 -8.22 -11.05
N PRO A 165 3.17 -7.80 -9.83
CA PRO A 165 2.67 -8.39 -8.60
C PRO A 165 1.21 -7.97 -8.36
N LEU A 166 0.33 -8.96 -8.22
CA LEU A 166 -1.10 -8.76 -8.04
C LEU A 166 -1.55 -9.08 -6.62
N VAL A 167 -2.36 -8.21 -6.04
CA VAL A 167 -3.03 -8.41 -4.76
C VAL A 167 -4.53 -8.31 -4.97
N ARG A 168 -5.27 -9.37 -4.64
CA ARG A 168 -6.73 -9.31 -4.63
C ARG A 168 -7.20 -8.57 -3.40
N TYR A 169 -7.85 -7.45 -3.66
CA TYR A 169 -8.34 -6.58 -2.59
C TYR A 169 -9.73 -6.99 -2.08
N ASN A 170 -10.62 -7.31 -3.02
CA ASN A 170 -11.98 -7.78 -2.74
C ASN A 170 -12.44 -8.71 -3.88
N PRO A 171 -13.67 -9.27 -3.85
CA PRO A 171 -14.15 -10.17 -4.91
C PRO A 171 -14.18 -9.56 -6.32
N HIS A 172 -14.08 -8.24 -6.46
CA HIS A 172 -14.26 -7.53 -7.73
C HIS A 172 -13.06 -6.73 -8.19
N VAL A 173 -12.05 -6.49 -7.33
CA VAL A 173 -10.92 -5.61 -7.66
C VAL A 173 -9.58 -6.26 -7.33
N ILE A 174 -8.66 -6.14 -8.26
CA ILE A 174 -7.25 -6.47 -8.10
C ILE A 174 -6.43 -5.18 -8.07
N PHE A 175 -5.38 -5.18 -7.27
CA PHE A 175 -4.35 -4.16 -7.22
C PHE A 175 -3.05 -4.71 -7.81
N VAL A 176 -2.36 -3.90 -8.60
CA VAL A 176 -0.93 -4.09 -8.86
C VAL A 176 -0.20 -3.43 -7.69
N GLU A 177 0.44 -4.26 -6.88
CA GLU A 177 1.07 -3.84 -5.62
C GLU A 177 2.25 -4.76 -5.28
N PRO A 178 3.43 -4.23 -4.92
CA PRO A 178 4.54 -5.04 -4.43
C PRO A 178 4.16 -5.84 -3.17
N LYS A 179 4.72 -7.06 -3.04
CA LYS A 179 4.48 -7.98 -1.91
C LYS A 179 5.76 -8.22 -1.11
N GLU A 180 6.53 -7.18 -0.88
CA GLU A 180 7.90 -7.28 -0.36
C GLU A 180 8.08 -6.44 0.92
N LYS A 181 7.08 -6.41 1.82
CA LYS A 181 7.15 -5.66 3.09
C LYS A 181 8.46 -5.94 3.85
N GLN A 182 8.99 -7.16 3.73
CA GLN A 182 10.29 -7.55 4.31
C GLN A 182 11.45 -6.72 3.76
N ARG A 183 11.38 -6.18 2.52
CA ARG A 183 12.42 -5.30 1.96
C ARG A 183 12.55 -4.02 2.78
N GLY A 184 11.45 -3.34 3.05
CA GLY A 184 11.45 -2.13 3.87
C GLY A 184 11.82 -2.42 5.35
N ILE A 185 11.42 -3.58 5.90
CA ILE A 185 11.85 -4.01 7.25
C ILE A 185 13.37 -4.22 7.28
N ARG A 186 13.96 -4.86 6.26
CA ARG A 186 15.41 -5.02 6.14
C ARG A 186 16.15 -3.70 5.99
N TYR A 187 15.53 -2.69 5.33
CA TYR A 187 16.09 -1.35 5.29
C TYR A 187 16.26 -0.79 6.71
N PHE A 188 15.22 -0.86 7.55
CA PHE A 188 15.31 -0.46 8.96
C PHE A 188 16.32 -1.30 9.75
N GLN A 189 16.38 -2.59 9.49
CA GLN A 189 17.33 -3.49 10.13
C GLN A 189 18.77 -3.04 9.89
N GLN A 190 19.10 -2.70 8.64
CA GLN A 190 20.43 -2.19 8.27
C GLN A 190 20.67 -0.79 8.84
N LEU A 191 19.72 0.12 8.67
CA LEU A 191 19.84 1.52 9.13
C LEU A 191 20.06 1.62 10.64
N LEU A 192 19.36 0.80 11.42
CA LEU A 192 19.37 0.84 12.89
C LEU A 192 20.23 -0.28 13.51
N SER A 193 20.91 -1.11 12.69
CA SER A 193 21.71 -2.26 13.12
C SER A 193 20.94 -3.21 14.04
N ILE A 194 19.71 -3.59 13.63
CA ILE A 194 18.80 -4.42 14.45
C ILE A 194 19.18 -5.91 14.31
N PRO A 195 19.43 -6.64 15.41
CA PRO A 195 19.56 -8.09 15.37
C PRO A 195 18.26 -8.77 14.94
N ASP A 196 18.35 -9.89 14.20
CA ASP A 196 17.18 -10.63 13.71
C ASP A 196 16.21 -11.02 14.85
N GLU A 197 16.76 -11.47 15.99
CA GLU A 197 16.01 -11.87 17.16
C GLU A 197 15.27 -10.72 17.87
N ASP A 198 15.52 -9.47 17.48
CA ASP A 198 14.88 -8.29 18.04
C ASP A 198 13.76 -7.74 17.18
N ILE A 199 13.57 -8.28 15.98
CA ILE A 199 12.49 -7.91 15.06
C ILE A 199 11.23 -8.72 15.41
N VAL A 200 10.12 -8.02 15.53
CA VAL A 200 8.78 -8.62 15.74
C VAL A 200 7.83 -8.03 14.71
N VAL A 201 7.17 -8.89 13.95
CA VAL A 201 6.21 -8.47 12.92
C VAL A 201 4.82 -8.97 13.28
N PHE A 202 3.83 -8.09 13.19
CA PHE A 202 2.42 -8.41 13.31
C PHE A 202 1.72 -8.14 11.99
N GLY A 203 1.01 -9.14 11.48
CA GLY A 203 0.25 -9.08 10.24
C GLY A 203 -0.67 -10.28 10.11
N ASP A 204 -1.63 -10.20 9.19
CA ASP A 204 -2.61 -11.26 8.89
C ASP A 204 -2.35 -11.95 7.53
N GLY A 205 -1.28 -11.54 6.83
CA GLY A 205 -0.89 -12.06 5.52
C GLY A 205 0.61 -12.10 5.27
#